data_64a5084e0abfb976b95af11fae34deb6
#
_entry.id   64a5084e0abfb976b95af11fae34deb6
#
_cell.length_a   1.000
_cell.length_b   1.000
_cell.length_c   1.000
_cell.angle_alpha   90.00
_cell.angle_beta   90.00
_cell.angle_gamma   90.00
#
_symmetry.space_group_name_H-M   'P 1'
#
loop_
_entity.id
_entity.type
_entity.pdbx_description
1 polymer ?
#
loop_
_entity_poly.entity_id
_entity_poly.type
_entity_poly.pdbx_seq_one_letter_code
_entity_poly.pdbx_strand_id
1 'polypeptide(L)'
;MSEKKVNAIDVRNVTKIYTSGNAQTKALKNANLTIYDNEFFTLLGPSGCGKTTLLRLIAGFEDITEGSINLFNQEIVNLPPNKRPVNTVFQQYSLFPHLNVFENVAFGLRRLKKDESLVESRTFEVLELVQMREYANRKPNQLSGGQQQRVALARALAPEPKVLLLDEPLSALDLKLRQAMRFELKTLQRETGITFVFVTHDQEEALTMSDRIAVINEGEIQQIGEPEQIYESPSNKFVANFIGEANLLSATCKTPGENGVCELETGHTLNLFVPPHIKQNDRVTIFIRPERIKIEKSSNQKSQLIISEFTYLGNAATIQLNSNNQLITVTLPIEDLKVFKKGDFVDIQFPKESAQVID
;
A
#
# COMPACT_ATOMS: atom_id res chain seq x y z
N MET A 1 11.12 20.77 18.71
CA MET A 1 10.01 20.16 19.47
C MET A 1 9.14 19.46 18.43
N SER A 2 9.08 18.12 18.43
CA SER A 2 8.18 17.40 17.50
C SER A 2 6.74 17.72 17.92
N GLU A 3 5.98 18.35 17.03
CA GLU A 3 4.54 18.50 17.22
C GLU A 3 3.92 17.13 17.49
N LYS A 4 3.16 17.04 18.58
CA LYS A 4 2.51 15.77 18.96
C LYS A 4 1.42 15.49 17.93
N LYS A 5 1.67 14.53 17.02
CA LYS A 5 0.69 14.13 16.00
C LYS A 5 -0.61 13.73 16.69
N VAL A 6 -1.74 14.25 16.21
CA VAL A 6 -3.07 13.90 16.71
C VAL A 6 -3.50 12.58 16.07
N ASN A 7 -4.05 11.66 16.85
CA ASN A 7 -4.59 10.41 16.33
C ASN A 7 -5.99 10.67 15.74
N ALA A 8 -6.13 10.50 14.44
CA ALA A 8 -7.44 10.51 13.78
C ALA A 8 -8.18 9.20 14.01
N ILE A 9 -7.49 8.06 13.84
CA ILE A 9 -8.05 6.73 14.06
C ILE A 9 -7.07 5.93 14.93
N ASP A 10 -7.61 5.24 15.93
CA ASP A 10 -6.85 4.34 16.80
C ASP A 10 -7.60 3.00 16.92
N VAL A 11 -7.02 1.96 16.36
CA VAL A 11 -7.55 0.58 16.32
C VAL A 11 -6.75 -0.25 17.30
N ARG A 12 -7.42 -0.84 18.31
CA ARG A 12 -6.78 -1.60 19.40
C ARG A 12 -7.35 -2.99 19.52
N ASN A 13 -6.50 -3.99 19.32
CA ASN A 13 -6.78 -5.41 19.46
C ASN A 13 -8.07 -5.86 18.74
N VAL A 14 -8.33 -5.27 17.55
CA VAL A 14 -9.56 -5.51 16.82
C VAL A 14 -9.52 -6.88 16.15
N THR A 15 -10.49 -7.70 16.49
CA THR A 15 -10.74 -9.01 15.89
C THR A 15 -12.13 -9.01 15.25
N LYS A 16 -12.23 -9.55 14.03
CA LYS A 16 -13.49 -9.80 13.34
C LYS A 16 -13.61 -11.24 12.93
N ILE A 17 -14.65 -11.90 13.42
CA ILE A 17 -15.01 -13.28 13.09
C ILE A 17 -16.36 -13.26 12.36
N TYR A 18 -16.41 -13.86 11.19
CA TYR A 18 -17.66 -14.17 10.49
C TYR A 18 -18.06 -15.60 10.79
N THR A 19 -19.31 -15.81 11.15
CA THR A 19 -19.87 -17.13 11.40
C THR A 19 -20.90 -17.46 10.31
N SER A 20 -20.71 -18.56 9.58
CA SER A 20 -21.64 -19.07 8.58
C SER A 20 -21.92 -20.53 8.87
N GLY A 21 -23.07 -20.81 9.49
CA GLY A 21 -23.37 -22.13 10.02
C GLY A 21 -22.35 -22.56 11.09
N ASN A 22 -21.70 -23.70 10.88
CA ASN A 22 -20.65 -24.21 11.79
C ASN A 22 -19.23 -23.71 11.45
N ALA A 23 -19.05 -22.97 10.36
CA ALA A 23 -17.75 -22.45 9.97
C ALA A 23 -17.52 -21.04 10.52
N GLN A 24 -16.32 -20.83 11.09
CA GLN A 24 -15.86 -19.53 11.57
C GLN A 24 -14.65 -19.10 10.75
N THR A 25 -14.70 -17.86 10.21
CA THR A 25 -13.59 -17.27 9.48
C THR A 25 -13.14 -16.02 10.22
N LYS A 26 -11.89 -15.99 10.68
CA LYS A 26 -11.27 -14.81 11.27
C LYS A 26 -10.77 -13.90 10.15
N ALA A 27 -11.52 -12.86 9.83
CA ALA A 27 -11.16 -11.89 8.80
C ALA A 27 -10.13 -10.86 9.28
N LEU A 28 -10.11 -10.57 10.59
CA LEU A 28 -9.07 -9.79 11.26
C LEU A 28 -8.70 -10.45 12.58
N LYS A 29 -7.41 -10.42 12.91
CA LYS A 29 -6.82 -11.08 14.08
C LYS A 29 -5.99 -10.06 14.85
N ASN A 30 -6.53 -9.56 15.97
CA ASN A 30 -5.83 -8.66 16.88
C ASN A 30 -5.17 -7.45 16.17
N ALA A 31 -5.89 -6.81 15.25
CA ALA A 31 -5.37 -5.68 14.50
C ALA A 31 -5.11 -4.47 15.41
N ASN A 32 -3.90 -3.91 15.29
CA ASN A 32 -3.47 -2.72 16.03
C ASN A 32 -2.85 -1.73 15.05
N LEU A 33 -3.43 -0.55 14.92
CA LEU A 33 -2.86 0.54 14.11
C LEU A 33 -3.36 1.91 14.57
N THR A 34 -2.54 2.91 14.33
CA THR A 34 -2.88 4.31 14.54
C THR A 34 -2.69 5.08 13.24
N ILE A 35 -3.70 5.83 12.82
CA ILE A 35 -3.67 6.75 11.68
C ILE A 35 -3.70 8.17 12.25
N TYR A 36 -2.79 9.01 11.79
CA TYR A 36 -2.70 10.39 12.26
C TYR A 36 -3.62 11.32 11.50
N ASP A 37 -3.92 12.45 12.11
CA ASP A 37 -4.70 13.51 11.46
C ASP A 37 -3.94 14.08 10.25
N ASN A 38 -4.70 14.40 9.18
CA ASN A 38 -4.16 14.87 7.91
C ASN A 38 -3.15 13.91 7.25
N GLU A 39 -3.29 12.60 7.45
CA GLU A 39 -2.44 11.57 6.86
C GLU A 39 -3.12 10.92 5.65
N PHE A 40 -2.37 10.63 4.59
CA PHE A 40 -2.77 9.71 3.55
C PHE A 40 -2.29 8.31 3.93
N PHE A 41 -3.16 7.52 4.54
CA PHE A 41 -2.83 6.19 5.06
C PHE A 41 -3.39 5.09 4.17
N THR A 42 -2.55 4.14 3.76
CA THR A 42 -2.97 3.04 2.89
C THR A 42 -3.01 1.69 3.60
N LEU A 43 -4.10 0.96 3.41
CA LEU A 43 -4.23 -0.46 3.73
C LEU A 43 -3.91 -1.27 2.47
N LEU A 44 -2.80 -1.98 2.46
CA LEU A 44 -2.28 -2.72 1.32
C LEU A 44 -2.22 -4.22 1.63
N GLY A 45 -2.47 -5.07 0.64
CA GLY A 45 -2.37 -6.52 0.81
C GLY A 45 -3.13 -7.29 -0.27
N PRO A 46 -3.00 -8.61 -0.34
CA PRO A 46 -3.70 -9.44 -1.32
C PRO A 46 -5.22 -9.40 -1.15
N SER A 47 -5.96 -9.87 -2.15
CA SER A 47 -7.41 -9.97 -2.07
C SER A 47 -7.83 -10.90 -0.93
N GLY A 48 -8.85 -10.49 -0.16
CA GLY A 48 -9.37 -11.31 0.95
C GLY A 48 -8.57 -11.25 2.26
N CYS A 49 -7.49 -10.45 2.36
CA CYS A 49 -6.66 -10.39 3.57
C CYS A 49 -7.25 -9.55 4.73
N GLY A 50 -8.43 -8.93 4.57
CA GLY A 50 -9.10 -8.18 5.65
C GLY A 50 -9.14 -6.65 5.50
N LYS A 51 -8.55 -6.05 4.47
CA LYS A 51 -8.51 -4.57 4.24
C LYS A 51 -9.90 -3.92 4.24
N THR A 52 -10.77 -4.37 3.34
CA THR A 52 -12.16 -3.88 3.23
C THR A 52 -12.96 -4.18 4.51
N THR A 53 -12.68 -5.30 5.20
CA THR A 53 -13.29 -5.58 6.49
C THR A 53 -12.91 -4.52 7.51
N LEU A 54 -11.62 -4.18 7.65
CA LEU A 54 -11.16 -3.13 8.57
C LEU A 54 -11.78 -1.77 8.22
N LEU A 55 -11.81 -1.42 6.94
CA LEU A 55 -12.45 -0.18 6.48
C LEU A 55 -13.94 -0.14 6.84
N ARG A 56 -14.69 -1.24 6.64
CA ARG A 56 -16.11 -1.34 7.01
C ARG A 56 -16.35 -1.26 8.51
N LEU A 57 -15.45 -1.80 9.33
CA LEU A 57 -15.51 -1.66 10.79
C LEU A 57 -15.35 -0.19 11.21
N ILE A 58 -14.41 0.55 10.60
CA ILE A 58 -14.22 1.99 10.86
C ILE A 58 -15.46 2.78 10.39
N ALA A 59 -16.02 2.44 9.22
CA ALA A 59 -17.22 3.07 8.68
C ALA A 59 -18.50 2.76 9.48
N GLY A 60 -18.52 1.66 10.26
CA GLY A 60 -19.69 1.20 11.00
C GLY A 60 -20.68 0.37 10.19
N PHE A 61 -20.26 -0.15 9.04
CA PHE A 61 -21.04 -1.09 8.23
C PHE A 61 -20.95 -2.54 8.73
N GLU A 62 -19.99 -2.79 9.63
CA GLU A 62 -19.78 -4.07 10.29
C GLU A 62 -19.48 -3.82 11.77
N ASP A 63 -19.82 -4.78 12.62
CA ASP A 63 -19.51 -4.75 14.05
C ASP A 63 -18.21 -5.51 14.32
N ILE A 64 -17.42 -5.02 15.28
CA ILE A 64 -16.23 -5.75 15.76
C ILE A 64 -16.68 -6.97 16.58
N THR A 65 -15.84 -8.01 16.63
CA THR A 65 -16.05 -9.13 17.56
C THR A 65 -15.36 -8.84 18.89
N GLU A 66 -14.16 -8.28 18.87
CA GLU A 66 -13.37 -7.91 20.03
C GLU A 66 -12.54 -6.66 19.75
N GLY A 67 -12.10 -5.96 20.78
CA GLY A 67 -11.25 -4.78 20.70
C GLY A 67 -12.00 -3.46 20.74
N SER A 68 -11.37 -2.38 20.28
CA SER A 68 -11.97 -1.03 20.23
C SER A 68 -11.45 -0.24 19.03
N ILE A 69 -12.28 0.71 18.57
CA ILE A 69 -11.91 1.68 17.53
C ILE A 69 -12.30 3.07 18.03
N ASN A 70 -11.32 3.99 18.04
CA ASN A 70 -11.53 5.38 18.39
C ASN A 70 -11.31 6.28 17.17
N LEU A 71 -12.15 7.30 17.02
CA LEU A 71 -11.97 8.42 16.09
C LEU A 71 -11.77 9.69 16.91
N PHE A 72 -10.65 10.38 16.75
CA PHE A 72 -10.30 11.60 17.49
C PHE A 72 -10.55 11.44 19.00
N ASN A 73 -10.06 10.34 19.58
CA ASN A 73 -10.22 9.95 20.99
C ASN A 73 -11.67 9.62 21.41
N GLN A 74 -12.62 9.57 20.49
CA GLN A 74 -13.99 9.14 20.78
C GLN A 74 -14.18 7.70 20.32
N GLU A 75 -14.63 6.82 21.21
CA GLU A 75 -14.99 5.45 20.86
C GLU A 75 -16.22 5.43 19.95
N ILE A 76 -16.12 4.68 18.82
CA ILE A 76 -17.14 4.67 17.77
C ILE A 76 -17.84 3.32 17.62
N VAL A 77 -17.44 2.30 18.36
CA VAL A 77 -17.94 0.93 18.19
C VAL A 77 -19.47 0.86 18.23
N ASN A 78 -20.08 1.59 19.16
CA ASN A 78 -21.54 1.62 19.34
C ASN A 78 -22.25 2.72 18.52
N LEU A 79 -21.51 3.48 17.70
CA LEU A 79 -22.10 4.53 16.87
C LEU A 79 -22.54 3.97 15.52
N PRO A 80 -23.79 4.22 15.09
CA PRO A 80 -24.22 3.84 13.75
C PRO A 80 -23.47 4.65 12.69
N PRO A 81 -23.36 4.15 11.42
CA PRO A 81 -22.59 4.78 10.35
C PRO A 81 -22.86 6.28 10.16
N ASN A 82 -24.12 6.68 10.21
CA ASN A 82 -24.54 8.07 9.99
C ASN A 82 -24.18 9.05 11.13
N LYS A 83 -23.66 8.55 12.25
CA LYS A 83 -23.18 9.37 13.37
C LYS A 83 -21.66 9.40 13.47
N ARG A 84 -20.95 8.64 12.65
CA ARG A 84 -19.49 8.65 12.61
C ARG A 84 -19.02 9.82 11.74
N PRO A 85 -17.97 10.58 12.12
CA PRO A 85 -17.46 11.70 11.34
C PRO A 85 -16.59 11.22 10.17
N VAL A 86 -17.03 10.20 9.47
CA VAL A 86 -16.35 9.58 8.32
C VAL A 86 -17.31 9.47 7.15
N ASN A 87 -16.78 9.58 5.93
CA ASN A 87 -17.52 9.25 4.71
C ASN A 87 -16.76 8.20 3.91
N THR A 88 -17.49 7.42 3.12
CA THR A 88 -16.93 6.31 2.32
C THR A 88 -17.20 6.49 0.85
N VAL A 89 -16.17 6.31 0.03
CA VAL A 89 -16.28 6.10 -1.42
C VAL A 89 -16.10 4.61 -1.69
N PHE A 90 -17.12 3.98 -2.26
CA PHE A 90 -17.13 2.56 -2.57
C PHE A 90 -16.48 2.28 -3.93
N GLN A 91 -16.00 1.07 -4.14
CA GLN A 91 -15.35 0.60 -5.36
C GLN A 91 -16.18 0.86 -6.64
N GLN A 92 -17.51 0.71 -6.57
CA GLN A 92 -18.42 0.96 -7.69
C GLN A 92 -18.99 2.39 -7.69
N TYR A 93 -18.37 3.32 -6.96
CA TYR A 93 -18.79 4.73 -6.81
C TYR A 93 -20.21 4.94 -6.23
N SER A 94 -21.13 4.00 -6.41
CA SER A 94 -22.50 3.96 -5.86
C SER A 94 -23.27 5.29 -6.02
N LEU A 95 -23.13 5.95 -7.18
CA LEU A 95 -23.88 7.15 -7.50
C LEU A 95 -25.38 6.82 -7.65
N PHE A 96 -26.24 7.75 -7.26
CA PHE A 96 -27.69 7.63 -7.45
C PHE A 96 -28.02 7.85 -8.92
N PRO A 97 -28.45 6.82 -9.68
CA PRO A 97 -28.59 6.91 -11.14
C PRO A 97 -29.76 7.79 -11.59
N HIS A 98 -30.72 8.03 -10.72
CA HIS A 98 -31.91 8.88 -10.99
C HIS A 98 -31.62 10.36 -10.70
N LEU A 99 -30.60 10.70 -9.96
CA LEU A 99 -30.17 12.06 -9.62
C LEU A 99 -29.10 12.55 -10.61
N ASN A 100 -29.05 13.85 -10.88
CA ASN A 100 -27.95 14.47 -11.61
C ASN A 100 -26.71 14.62 -10.72
N VAL A 101 -25.61 15.15 -11.25
CA VAL A 101 -24.35 15.36 -10.53
C VAL A 101 -24.54 16.27 -9.33
N PHE A 102 -25.20 17.44 -9.52
CA PHE A 102 -25.48 18.37 -8.45
C PHE A 102 -26.27 17.71 -7.31
N GLU A 103 -27.34 17.02 -7.65
CA GLU A 103 -28.22 16.36 -6.68
C GLU A 103 -27.50 15.21 -5.94
N ASN A 104 -26.63 14.46 -6.61
CA ASN A 104 -25.79 13.45 -5.98
C ASN A 104 -24.92 14.06 -4.88
N VAL A 105 -24.26 15.19 -5.14
CA VAL A 105 -23.37 15.86 -4.18
C VAL A 105 -24.19 16.55 -3.07
N ALA A 106 -25.28 17.22 -3.41
CA ALA A 106 -26.16 17.90 -2.48
C ALA A 106 -26.90 16.95 -1.51
N PHE A 107 -27.04 15.67 -1.88
CA PHE A 107 -27.84 14.71 -1.15
C PHE A 107 -27.46 14.61 0.34
N GLY A 108 -26.16 14.50 0.66
CA GLY A 108 -25.67 14.40 2.03
C GLY A 108 -25.98 15.65 2.86
N LEU A 109 -25.77 16.83 2.29
CA LEU A 109 -26.04 18.11 2.94
C LEU A 109 -27.52 18.29 3.26
N ARG A 110 -28.41 17.92 2.33
CA ARG A 110 -29.87 17.96 2.55
C ARG A 110 -30.31 16.98 3.64
N ARG A 111 -29.69 15.79 3.71
CA ARG A 111 -29.94 14.82 4.79
C ARG A 111 -29.50 15.33 6.16
N LEU A 112 -28.44 16.16 6.20
CA LEU A 112 -28.01 16.88 7.39
C LEU A 112 -28.89 18.11 7.72
N LYS A 113 -29.95 18.35 6.95
CA LYS A 113 -30.91 19.48 7.10
C LYS A 113 -30.20 20.84 7.09
N LYS A 114 -29.20 21.00 6.24
CA LYS A 114 -28.55 22.29 6.01
C LYS A 114 -29.47 23.21 5.18
N ASP A 115 -29.32 24.51 5.36
CA ASP A 115 -30.06 25.51 4.57
C ASP A 115 -29.73 25.38 3.09
N GLU A 116 -30.75 25.56 2.21
CA GLU A 116 -30.59 25.31 0.77
C GLU A 116 -29.54 26.25 0.14
N SER A 117 -29.40 27.47 0.61
CA SER A 117 -28.33 28.38 0.17
C SER A 117 -26.93 27.85 0.46
N LEU A 118 -26.74 27.23 1.64
CA LEU A 118 -25.48 26.57 1.99
C LEU A 118 -25.30 25.27 1.16
N VAL A 119 -26.37 24.52 0.94
CA VAL A 119 -26.33 23.32 0.09
C VAL A 119 -25.86 23.67 -1.32
N GLU A 120 -26.43 24.73 -1.92
CA GLU A 120 -26.06 25.18 -3.27
C GLU A 120 -24.60 25.66 -3.32
N SER A 121 -24.21 26.58 -2.44
CA SER A 121 -22.84 27.13 -2.42
C SER A 121 -21.79 26.04 -2.20
N ARG A 122 -21.99 25.17 -1.20
CA ARG A 122 -21.05 24.10 -0.88
C ARG A 122 -20.98 23.03 -1.97
N THR A 123 -22.10 22.69 -2.59
CA THR A 123 -22.13 21.74 -3.71
C THR A 123 -21.32 22.24 -4.89
N PHE A 124 -21.47 23.52 -5.28
CA PHE A 124 -20.69 24.07 -6.39
C PHE A 124 -19.21 24.23 -6.04
N GLU A 125 -18.88 24.63 -4.81
CA GLU A 125 -17.49 24.69 -4.33
C GLU A 125 -16.79 23.33 -4.47
N VAL A 126 -17.41 22.26 -3.99
CA VAL A 126 -16.81 20.92 -4.07
C VAL A 126 -16.79 20.39 -5.51
N LEU A 127 -17.80 20.70 -6.33
CA LEU A 127 -17.79 20.35 -7.76
C LEU A 127 -16.66 21.08 -8.49
N GLU A 128 -16.32 22.31 -8.11
CA GLU A 128 -15.19 23.04 -8.66
C GLU A 128 -13.86 22.41 -8.26
N LEU A 129 -13.73 22.06 -6.98
CA LEU A 129 -12.55 21.35 -6.44
C LEU A 129 -12.21 20.06 -7.21
N VAL A 130 -13.23 19.28 -7.62
CA VAL A 130 -13.05 18.06 -8.43
C VAL A 130 -13.21 18.29 -9.94
N GLN A 131 -13.26 19.53 -10.42
CA GLN A 131 -13.38 19.91 -11.85
C GLN A 131 -14.64 19.34 -12.54
N MET A 132 -15.75 19.27 -11.81
CA MET A 132 -17.01 18.72 -12.31
C MET A 132 -18.17 19.72 -12.38
N ARG A 133 -17.91 21.01 -12.18
CA ARG A 133 -18.95 22.07 -12.15
C ARG A 133 -19.76 22.14 -13.43
N GLU A 134 -19.11 22.04 -14.59
CA GLU A 134 -19.79 22.11 -15.91
C GLU A 134 -20.72 20.90 -16.18
N TYR A 135 -20.52 19.81 -15.44
CA TYR A 135 -21.29 18.58 -15.54
C TYR A 135 -22.47 18.51 -14.54
N ALA A 136 -22.71 19.56 -13.75
CA ALA A 136 -23.69 19.58 -12.65
C ALA A 136 -25.10 19.03 -13.04
N ASN A 137 -25.56 19.29 -14.24
CA ASN A 137 -26.86 18.87 -14.72
C ASN A 137 -26.86 17.46 -15.39
N ARG A 138 -25.69 16.82 -15.59
CA ARG A 138 -25.62 15.49 -16.20
C ARG A 138 -26.01 14.40 -15.23
N LYS A 139 -26.52 13.28 -15.74
CA LYS A 139 -26.76 12.06 -14.99
C LYS A 139 -25.51 11.16 -15.00
N PRO A 140 -25.33 10.25 -14.01
CA PRO A 140 -24.18 9.36 -13.94
C PRO A 140 -23.92 8.55 -15.22
N ASN A 141 -24.95 8.10 -15.91
CA ASN A 141 -24.81 7.34 -17.16
C ASN A 141 -24.30 8.16 -18.37
N GLN A 142 -24.15 9.46 -18.21
CA GLN A 142 -23.62 10.39 -19.22
C GLN A 142 -22.14 10.76 -18.92
N LEU A 143 -21.55 10.12 -17.92
CA LEU A 143 -20.20 10.38 -17.42
C LEU A 143 -19.27 9.21 -17.70
N SER A 144 -17.99 9.50 -17.97
CA SER A 144 -16.95 8.48 -17.97
C SER A 144 -16.70 7.94 -16.55
N GLY A 145 -16.01 6.79 -16.43
CA GLY A 145 -15.69 6.19 -15.14
C GLY A 145 -14.93 7.15 -14.22
N GLY A 146 -13.91 7.86 -14.73
CA GLY A 146 -13.18 8.86 -13.95
C GLY A 146 -14.03 10.06 -13.54
N GLN A 147 -14.97 10.50 -14.40
CA GLN A 147 -15.91 11.55 -14.02
C GLN A 147 -16.89 11.08 -12.93
N GLN A 148 -17.37 9.84 -13.00
CA GLN A 148 -18.21 9.25 -11.95
C GLN A 148 -17.46 9.18 -10.61
N GLN A 149 -16.18 8.80 -10.63
CA GLN A 149 -15.33 8.79 -9.47
C GLN A 149 -15.18 10.17 -8.83
N ARG A 150 -14.89 11.21 -9.63
CA ARG A 150 -14.81 12.60 -9.15
C ARG A 150 -16.13 13.07 -8.51
N VAL A 151 -17.27 12.70 -9.08
CA VAL A 151 -18.58 13.00 -8.47
C VAL A 151 -18.78 12.24 -7.16
N ALA A 152 -18.36 10.98 -7.07
CA ALA A 152 -18.42 10.22 -5.82
C ALA A 152 -17.53 10.82 -4.73
N LEU A 153 -16.34 11.30 -5.08
CA LEU A 153 -15.45 12.04 -4.18
C LEU A 153 -16.11 13.36 -3.72
N ALA A 154 -16.65 14.15 -4.65
CA ALA A 154 -17.38 15.37 -4.33
C ALA A 154 -18.53 15.12 -3.35
N ARG A 155 -19.34 14.09 -3.59
CA ARG A 155 -20.42 13.68 -2.70
C ARG A 155 -19.94 13.32 -1.31
N ALA A 156 -18.79 12.64 -1.22
CA ALA A 156 -18.22 12.25 0.06
C ALA A 156 -17.57 13.42 0.82
N LEU A 157 -17.05 14.43 0.11
CA LEU A 157 -16.40 15.62 0.68
C LEU A 157 -17.41 16.71 1.08
N ALA A 158 -18.53 16.82 0.40
CA ALA A 158 -19.49 17.91 0.62
C ALA A 158 -19.93 18.05 2.09
N PRO A 159 -20.19 16.96 2.86
CA PRO A 159 -20.54 17.04 4.27
C PRO A 159 -19.38 17.39 5.23
N GLU A 160 -18.18 17.65 4.74
CA GLU A 160 -16.99 17.99 5.51
C GLU A 160 -16.60 16.89 6.53
N PRO A 161 -16.33 15.66 6.08
CA PRO A 161 -15.91 14.60 6.98
C PRO A 161 -14.51 14.90 7.53
N LYS A 162 -14.21 14.41 8.75
CA LYS A 162 -12.84 14.43 9.28
C LYS A 162 -11.96 13.35 8.68
N VAL A 163 -12.57 12.25 8.24
CA VAL A 163 -11.89 11.11 7.62
C VAL A 163 -12.64 10.67 6.37
N LEU A 164 -11.92 10.46 5.28
CA LEU A 164 -12.43 9.91 4.04
C LEU A 164 -11.89 8.47 3.86
N LEU A 165 -12.82 7.52 3.74
CA LEU A 165 -12.54 6.11 3.54
C LEU A 165 -12.71 5.78 2.05
N LEU A 166 -11.71 5.20 1.41
CA LEU A 166 -11.67 4.92 -0.03
C LEU A 166 -11.46 3.41 -0.25
N ASP A 167 -12.49 2.70 -0.67
CA ASP A 167 -12.45 1.24 -0.89
C ASP A 167 -12.15 0.93 -2.37
N GLU A 168 -10.88 0.67 -2.68
CA GLU A 168 -10.36 0.38 -4.03
C GLU A 168 -10.85 1.34 -5.12
N PRO A 169 -10.79 2.67 -4.93
CA PRO A 169 -11.48 3.62 -5.80
C PRO A 169 -10.91 3.67 -7.22
N LEU A 170 -9.67 3.21 -7.44
CA LEU A 170 -8.98 3.27 -8.73
C LEU A 170 -9.05 1.95 -9.52
N SER A 171 -9.59 0.88 -8.94
CA SER A 171 -9.54 -0.48 -9.52
C SER A 171 -10.29 -0.62 -10.84
N ALA A 172 -11.35 0.17 -11.07
CA ALA A 172 -12.17 0.13 -12.29
C ALA A 172 -11.63 1.00 -13.44
N LEU A 173 -10.52 1.72 -13.26
CA LEU A 173 -9.95 2.63 -14.23
C LEU A 173 -8.86 1.97 -15.09
N ASP A 174 -8.75 2.42 -16.34
CA ASP A 174 -7.60 2.10 -17.19
C ASP A 174 -6.29 2.71 -16.63
N LEU A 175 -5.14 2.20 -17.08
CA LEU A 175 -3.83 2.58 -16.56
C LEU A 175 -3.57 4.09 -16.61
N LYS A 176 -3.88 4.74 -17.76
CA LYS A 176 -3.58 6.15 -17.97
C LYS A 176 -4.43 7.05 -17.07
N LEU A 177 -5.70 6.72 -16.96
CA LEU A 177 -6.65 7.45 -16.11
C LEU A 177 -6.32 7.22 -14.62
N ARG A 178 -5.91 5.99 -14.25
CA ARG A 178 -5.47 5.66 -12.89
C ARG A 178 -4.28 6.50 -12.47
N GLN A 179 -3.25 6.65 -13.33
CA GLN A 179 -2.10 7.50 -13.06
C GLN A 179 -2.48 8.97 -12.82
N ALA A 180 -3.37 9.52 -13.64
CA ALA A 180 -3.87 10.88 -13.45
C ALA A 180 -4.63 11.04 -12.12
N MET A 181 -5.50 10.08 -11.80
CA MET A 181 -6.31 10.09 -10.58
C MET A 181 -5.48 9.92 -9.29
N ARG A 182 -4.36 9.20 -9.33
CA ARG A 182 -3.42 9.14 -8.20
C ARG A 182 -2.93 10.52 -7.80
N PHE A 183 -2.46 11.30 -8.79
CA PHE A 183 -1.98 12.65 -8.55
C PHE A 183 -3.09 13.56 -8.01
N GLU A 184 -4.29 13.49 -8.59
CA GLU A 184 -5.44 14.28 -8.16
C GLU A 184 -5.86 13.96 -6.72
N LEU A 185 -5.94 12.68 -6.33
CA LEU A 185 -6.28 12.27 -4.97
C LEU A 185 -5.27 12.77 -3.94
N LYS A 186 -3.97 12.70 -4.24
CA LYS A 186 -2.92 13.21 -3.33
C LYS A 186 -2.99 14.74 -3.21
N THR A 187 -3.26 15.45 -4.31
CA THR A 187 -3.46 16.89 -4.32
C THR A 187 -4.69 17.27 -3.50
N LEU A 188 -5.81 16.60 -3.73
CA LEU A 188 -7.07 16.83 -3.02
C LEU A 188 -6.91 16.62 -1.50
N GLN A 189 -6.20 15.58 -1.08
CA GLN A 189 -5.93 15.33 0.33
C GLN A 189 -5.13 16.49 0.96
N ARG A 190 -4.10 16.98 0.26
CA ARG A 190 -3.28 18.12 0.73
C ARG A 190 -4.07 19.42 0.81
N GLU A 191 -4.90 19.71 -0.17
CA GLU A 191 -5.72 20.93 -0.22
C GLU A 191 -6.81 20.94 0.84
N THR A 192 -7.42 19.79 1.12
CA THR A 192 -8.51 19.68 2.09
C THR A 192 -8.03 19.48 3.52
N GLY A 193 -6.82 18.97 3.73
CA GLY A 193 -6.30 18.63 5.06
C GLY A 193 -7.06 17.48 5.74
N ILE A 194 -7.90 16.73 5.01
CA ILE A 194 -8.68 15.61 5.53
C ILE A 194 -7.80 14.35 5.61
N THR A 195 -8.00 13.54 6.65
CA THR A 195 -7.35 12.23 6.75
C THR A 195 -7.95 11.26 5.74
N PHE A 196 -7.12 10.65 4.88
CA PHE A 196 -7.55 9.63 3.91
C PHE A 196 -7.13 8.25 4.38
N VAL A 197 -8.06 7.30 4.36
CA VAL A 197 -7.78 5.86 4.50
C VAL A 197 -8.09 5.19 3.17
N PHE A 198 -7.05 4.76 2.50
CA PHE A 198 -7.10 4.23 1.14
C PHE A 198 -6.86 2.73 1.14
N VAL A 199 -7.76 1.96 0.55
CA VAL A 199 -7.61 0.51 0.37
C VAL A 199 -7.19 0.23 -1.06
N THR A 200 -6.15 -0.55 -1.23
CA THR A 200 -5.72 -1.03 -2.55
C THR A 200 -5.02 -2.39 -2.44
N HIS A 201 -4.90 -3.07 -3.58
CA HIS A 201 -4.01 -4.21 -3.77
C HIS A 201 -2.85 -3.88 -4.72
N ASP A 202 -2.81 -2.65 -5.24
CA ASP A 202 -1.78 -2.15 -6.15
C ASP A 202 -0.64 -1.50 -5.33
N GLN A 203 0.57 -2.09 -5.46
CA GLN A 203 1.75 -1.64 -4.74
C GLN A 203 2.22 -0.25 -5.18
N GLU A 204 2.11 0.06 -6.48
CA GLU A 204 2.52 1.34 -7.03
C GLU A 204 1.64 2.48 -6.49
N GLU A 205 0.32 2.23 -6.35
CA GLU A 205 -0.59 3.17 -5.69
C GLU A 205 -0.15 3.46 -4.25
N ALA A 206 0.09 2.39 -3.48
CA ALA A 206 0.49 2.51 -2.08
C ALA A 206 1.82 3.26 -1.92
N LEU A 207 2.84 2.89 -2.70
CA LEU A 207 4.18 3.50 -2.60
C LEU A 207 4.22 4.96 -3.04
N THR A 208 3.39 5.35 -4.03
CA THR A 208 3.44 6.71 -4.60
C THR A 208 2.56 7.73 -3.90
N MET A 209 1.47 7.28 -3.26
CA MET A 209 0.46 8.19 -2.69
C MET A 209 0.54 8.33 -1.18
N SER A 210 1.01 7.31 -0.46
CA SER A 210 0.86 7.22 0.99
C SER A 210 1.91 8.01 1.75
N ASP A 211 1.54 8.51 2.91
CA ASP A 211 2.47 8.95 3.94
C ASP A 211 2.92 7.75 4.78
N ARG A 212 1.99 6.81 5.06
CA ARG A 212 2.29 5.51 5.66
C ARG A 212 1.40 4.40 5.08
N ILE A 213 1.91 3.19 5.11
CA ILE A 213 1.27 1.98 4.60
C ILE A 213 1.17 0.94 5.72
N ALA A 214 0.01 0.31 5.86
CA ALA A 214 -0.14 -0.94 6.62
C ALA A 214 -0.27 -2.10 5.64
N VAL A 215 0.69 -3.01 5.65
CA VAL A 215 0.65 -4.25 4.88
C VAL A 215 -0.10 -5.30 5.69
N ILE A 216 -1.18 -5.84 5.12
CA ILE A 216 -2.06 -6.82 5.77
C ILE A 216 -2.01 -8.14 5.01
N ASN A 217 -1.84 -9.23 5.74
CA ASN A 217 -1.94 -10.58 5.19
C ASN A 217 -2.69 -11.50 6.17
N GLU A 218 -3.59 -12.33 5.65
CA GLU A 218 -4.36 -13.32 6.42
C GLU A 218 -5.03 -12.78 7.70
N GLY A 219 -5.51 -11.53 7.64
CA GLY A 219 -6.16 -10.84 8.74
C GLY A 219 -5.21 -10.23 9.78
N GLU A 220 -3.91 -10.26 9.56
CA GLU A 220 -2.87 -9.72 10.45
C GLU A 220 -2.12 -8.57 9.79
N ILE A 221 -1.79 -7.54 10.58
CA ILE A 221 -0.92 -6.45 10.13
C ILE A 221 0.52 -6.96 10.20
N GLN A 222 1.18 -7.03 9.04
CA GLN A 222 2.54 -7.52 8.89
C GLN A 222 3.59 -6.44 9.17
N GLN A 223 3.32 -5.22 8.68
CA GLN A 223 4.19 -4.07 8.87
C GLN A 223 3.40 -2.77 8.69
N ILE A 224 3.79 -1.74 9.44
CA ILE A 224 3.34 -0.36 9.23
C ILE A 224 4.58 0.53 9.13
N GLY A 225 4.68 1.35 8.09
CA GLY A 225 5.81 2.25 7.89
C GLY A 225 5.61 3.23 6.74
N GLU A 226 6.57 4.12 6.55
CA GLU A 226 6.66 4.96 5.37
C GLU A 226 6.94 4.12 4.12
N PRO A 227 6.57 4.57 2.90
CA PRO A 227 6.78 3.79 1.67
C PRO A 227 8.21 3.28 1.50
N GLU A 228 9.21 4.13 1.73
CA GLU A 228 10.63 3.75 1.64
C GLU A 228 10.99 2.66 2.67
N GLN A 229 10.50 2.77 3.90
CA GLN A 229 10.74 1.77 4.95
C GLN A 229 10.13 0.41 4.59
N ILE A 230 8.89 0.41 4.03
CA ILE A 230 8.21 -0.82 3.61
C ILE A 230 8.97 -1.51 2.46
N TYR A 231 9.53 -0.72 1.53
CA TYR A 231 10.25 -1.23 0.36
C TYR A 231 11.66 -1.69 0.69
N GLU A 232 12.47 -0.83 1.36
CA GLU A 232 13.89 -1.08 1.61
C GLU A 232 14.14 -1.94 2.85
N SER A 233 13.24 -1.90 3.84
CA SER A 233 13.40 -2.57 5.14
C SER A 233 12.17 -3.39 5.51
N PRO A 234 11.82 -4.42 4.72
CA PRO A 234 10.67 -5.28 5.02
C PRO A 234 10.91 -6.06 6.33
N SER A 235 9.86 -6.17 7.15
CA SER A 235 9.94 -6.84 8.46
C SER A 235 9.97 -8.37 8.38
N ASN A 236 9.52 -8.94 7.27
CA ASN A 236 9.45 -10.39 7.07
C ASN A 236 9.43 -10.76 5.57
N LYS A 237 9.60 -12.04 5.28
CA LYS A 237 9.63 -12.58 3.90
C LYS A 237 8.36 -12.29 3.10
N PHE A 238 7.21 -12.25 3.78
CA PHE A 238 5.96 -11.92 3.09
C PHE A 238 6.00 -10.49 2.56
N VAL A 239 6.33 -9.51 3.39
CA VAL A 239 6.42 -8.10 2.98
C VAL A 239 7.47 -7.93 1.89
N ALA A 240 8.65 -8.55 2.04
CA ALA A 240 9.72 -8.52 1.04
C ALA A 240 9.26 -8.96 -0.35
N ASN A 241 8.54 -10.10 -0.44
CA ASN A 241 8.06 -10.67 -1.70
C ASN A 241 6.79 -10.00 -2.21
N PHE A 242 5.96 -9.47 -1.30
CA PHE A 242 4.71 -8.84 -1.69
C PHE A 242 4.94 -7.42 -2.24
N ILE A 243 5.97 -6.70 -1.76
CA ILE A 243 6.28 -5.34 -2.20
C ILE A 243 7.46 -5.37 -3.19
N GLY A 244 7.14 -5.43 -4.48
CA GLY A 244 8.15 -5.52 -5.54
C GLY A 244 8.86 -6.87 -5.62
N GLU A 245 9.82 -6.98 -6.53
CA GLU A 245 10.67 -8.16 -6.65
C GLU A 245 11.74 -8.18 -5.56
N ALA A 246 12.07 -9.37 -5.07
CA ALA A 246 13.05 -9.55 -4.00
C ALA A 246 13.90 -10.80 -4.24
N ASN A 247 15.19 -10.70 -3.96
CA ASN A 247 16.02 -11.87 -3.77
C ASN A 247 15.97 -12.27 -2.29
N LEU A 248 15.56 -13.50 -2.01
CA LEU A 248 15.63 -14.15 -0.70
C LEU A 248 16.68 -15.25 -0.78
N LEU A 249 17.91 -14.93 -0.40
CA LEU A 249 19.06 -15.80 -0.58
C LEU A 249 19.36 -16.55 0.71
N SER A 250 19.56 -17.87 0.60
CA SER A 250 20.00 -18.67 1.73
C SER A 250 21.48 -18.40 2.03
N ALA A 251 21.80 -18.18 3.29
CA ALA A 251 23.14 -17.91 3.77
C ALA A 251 23.42 -18.60 5.11
N THR A 252 24.69 -18.71 5.45
CA THR A 252 25.14 -19.17 6.76
C THR A 252 25.81 -18.01 7.49
N CYS A 253 25.38 -17.73 8.72
CA CYS A 253 26.01 -16.74 9.58
C CYS A 253 27.42 -17.22 9.98
N LYS A 254 28.45 -16.48 9.62
CA LYS A 254 29.84 -16.74 10.07
C LYS A 254 30.16 -15.96 11.33
N THR A 255 29.69 -14.74 11.41
CA THR A 255 29.91 -13.87 12.58
C THR A 255 28.66 -13.02 12.81
N PRO A 256 28.04 -13.07 13.99
CA PRO A 256 26.92 -12.19 14.32
C PRO A 256 27.40 -10.77 14.71
N GLY A 257 26.46 -9.79 14.77
CA GLY A 257 26.70 -8.44 15.27
C GLY A 257 26.65 -7.35 14.21
N GLU A 258 27.03 -6.12 14.57
CA GLU A 258 26.95 -4.92 13.71
C GLU A 258 27.77 -5.04 12.42
N ASN A 259 28.96 -5.66 12.50
CA ASN A 259 29.80 -6.01 11.35
C ASN A 259 29.73 -7.51 11.10
N GLY A 260 28.53 -8.06 11.10
CA GLY A 260 28.31 -9.47 10.92
C GLY A 260 28.69 -9.93 9.52
N VAL A 261 29.00 -11.22 9.38
CA VAL A 261 29.42 -11.84 8.13
C VAL A 261 28.51 -13.03 7.84
N CYS A 262 27.88 -13.02 6.66
CA CYS A 262 27.13 -14.15 6.15
C CYS A 262 27.74 -14.66 4.85
N GLU A 263 27.79 -15.97 4.67
CA GLU A 263 28.24 -16.63 3.44
C GLU A 263 27.03 -17.22 2.71
N LEU A 264 26.81 -16.77 1.49
CA LEU A 264 25.78 -17.31 0.59
C LEU A 264 26.15 -18.73 0.13
N GLU A 265 25.16 -19.52 -0.26
CA GLU A 265 25.40 -20.85 -0.87
C GLU A 265 26.18 -20.74 -2.20
N THR A 266 26.24 -19.57 -2.81
CA THR A 266 27.07 -19.25 -3.98
C THR A 266 28.55 -19.03 -3.66
N GLY A 267 28.92 -19.07 -2.37
CA GLY A 267 30.30 -18.80 -1.89
C GLY A 267 30.62 -17.32 -1.70
N HIS A 268 29.71 -16.40 -2.02
CA HIS A 268 29.92 -14.97 -1.80
C HIS A 268 29.73 -14.62 -0.33
N THR A 269 30.56 -13.71 0.16
CA THR A 269 30.51 -13.24 1.55
C THR A 269 29.93 -11.83 1.60
N LEU A 270 28.98 -11.62 2.51
CA LEU A 270 28.30 -10.36 2.76
C LEU A 270 28.63 -9.83 4.14
N ASN A 271 28.96 -8.54 4.22
CA ASN A 271 29.11 -7.82 5.48
C ASN A 271 27.84 -7.01 5.73
N LEU A 272 27.08 -7.36 6.77
CA LEU A 272 25.80 -6.75 7.11
C LEU A 272 25.53 -6.86 8.61
N PHE A 273 24.52 -6.13 9.08
CA PHE A 273 24.05 -6.31 10.45
C PHE A 273 23.38 -7.70 10.59
N VAL A 274 23.86 -8.50 11.53
CA VAL A 274 23.25 -9.78 11.90
C VAL A 274 22.71 -9.66 13.32
N PRO A 275 21.38 -9.82 13.53
CA PRO A 275 20.77 -9.70 14.84
C PRO A 275 21.43 -10.56 15.91
N PRO A 276 21.56 -10.10 17.18
CA PRO A 276 22.30 -10.82 18.24
C PRO A 276 21.73 -12.19 18.63
N HIS A 277 20.46 -12.45 18.33
CA HIS A 277 19.83 -13.75 18.58
C HIS A 277 20.28 -14.85 17.61
N ILE A 278 20.83 -14.46 16.46
CA ILE A 278 21.40 -15.38 15.45
C ILE A 278 22.81 -15.77 15.87
N LYS A 279 23.08 -17.07 15.87
CA LYS A 279 24.37 -17.64 16.27
C LYS A 279 25.26 -17.94 15.06
N GLN A 280 26.53 -18.11 15.31
CA GLN A 280 27.49 -18.61 14.32
C GLN A 280 27.02 -19.97 13.79
N ASN A 281 27.08 -20.16 12.48
CA ASN A 281 26.61 -21.32 11.70
C ASN A 281 25.08 -21.50 11.60
N ASP A 282 24.28 -20.57 12.12
CA ASP A 282 22.84 -20.58 11.86
C ASP A 282 22.57 -20.29 10.36
N ARG A 283 21.57 -20.97 9.81
CA ARG A 283 21.02 -20.64 8.48
C ARG A 283 20.13 -19.43 8.61
N VAL A 284 20.36 -18.45 7.72
CA VAL A 284 19.61 -17.20 7.64
C VAL A 284 19.15 -16.95 6.23
N THR A 285 18.13 -16.11 6.06
CA THR A 285 17.72 -15.62 4.76
C THR A 285 18.20 -14.18 4.61
N ILE A 286 18.88 -13.90 3.51
CA ILE A 286 19.33 -12.56 3.15
C ILE A 286 18.33 -11.99 2.13
N PHE A 287 17.77 -10.85 2.45
CA PHE A 287 16.95 -10.05 1.54
C PHE A 287 17.81 -9.02 0.81
N ILE A 288 17.58 -8.87 -0.49
CA ILE A 288 18.17 -7.80 -1.28
C ILE A 288 17.31 -7.50 -2.52
N ARG A 289 17.14 -6.22 -2.84
CA ARG A 289 16.42 -5.80 -4.05
C ARG A 289 17.24 -6.08 -5.31
N PRO A 290 16.60 -6.54 -6.42
CA PRO A 290 17.29 -6.83 -7.69
C PRO A 290 18.11 -5.66 -8.26
N GLU A 291 17.62 -4.43 -8.13
CA GLU A 291 18.27 -3.20 -8.59
C GLU A 291 19.44 -2.75 -7.70
N ARG A 292 19.61 -3.35 -6.53
CA ARG A 292 20.72 -3.08 -5.60
C ARG A 292 21.94 -3.95 -5.89
N ILE A 293 21.77 -5.02 -6.68
CA ILE A 293 22.87 -5.93 -7.04
C ILE A 293 23.59 -5.37 -8.26
N LYS A 294 24.90 -5.22 -8.17
CA LYS A 294 25.75 -4.88 -9.31
C LYS A 294 26.39 -6.13 -9.89
N ILE A 295 26.52 -6.17 -11.21
CA ILE A 295 27.19 -7.27 -11.90
C ILE A 295 28.30 -6.74 -12.81
N GLU A 296 29.37 -7.51 -12.92
CA GLU A 296 30.48 -7.27 -13.83
C GLU A 296 30.81 -8.57 -14.56
N LYS A 297 31.32 -8.45 -15.81
CA LYS A 297 31.80 -9.65 -16.52
C LYS A 297 32.96 -10.26 -15.75
N SER A 298 32.86 -11.55 -15.46
CA SER A 298 33.97 -12.26 -14.87
C SER A 298 35.03 -12.55 -15.93
N SER A 299 36.24 -12.11 -15.66
CA SER A 299 37.43 -12.48 -16.46
C SER A 299 37.90 -13.92 -16.14
N ASN A 300 37.37 -14.52 -15.09
CA ASN A 300 37.77 -15.84 -14.62
C ASN A 300 36.59 -16.83 -14.80
N GLN A 301 36.84 -17.91 -15.59
CA GLN A 301 35.86 -19.03 -15.71
C GLN A 301 35.58 -19.75 -14.38
N LYS A 302 36.08 -19.23 -13.26
CA LYS A 302 35.84 -19.72 -11.89
C LYS A 302 34.57 -19.11 -11.26
N SER A 303 33.97 -18.08 -11.86
CA SER A 303 32.68 -17.58 -11.40
C SER A 303 31.63 -18.68 -11.55
N GLN A 304 30.85 -18.90 -10.50
CA GLN A 304 29.77 -19.89 -10.49
C GLN A 304 28.44 -19.34 -11.00
N LEU A 305 28.39 -18.04 -11.36
CA LEU A 305 27.19 -17.35 -11.79
C LEU A 305 27.16 -17.18 -13.30
N ILE A 306 26.14 -17.72 -13.93
CA ILE A 306 25.93 -17.67 -15.37
C ILE A 306 24.63 -16.96 -15.66
N ILE A 307 24.63 -16.05 -16.63
CA ILE A 307 23.42 -15.41 -17.13
C ILE A 307 22.57 -16.44 -17.86
N SER A 308 21.41 -16.77 -17.27
CA SER A 308 20.48 -17.76 -17.82
C SER A 308 19.42 -17.13 -18.73
N GLU A 309 18.91 -15.94 -18.37
CA GLU A 309 17.81 -15.29 -19.07
C GLU A 309 17.85 -13.77 -18.93
N PHE A 310 17.25 -13.09 -19.94
CA PHE A 310 17.00 -11.65 -19.94
C PHE A 310 15.51 -11.39 -20.15
N THR A 311 14.92 -10.52 -19.33
CA THR A 311 13.57 -10.03 -19.53
C THR A 311 13.62 -8.52 -19.73
N TYR A 312 13.15 -8.05 -20.89
CA TYR A 312 13.11 -6.63 -21.23
C TYR A 312 11.87 -5.94 -20.66
N LEU A 313 12.06 -4.87 -19.89
CA LEU A 313 11.01 -4.11 -19.24
C LEU A 313 10.79 -2.70 -19.82
N GLY A 314 11.42 -2.37 -20.93
CA GLY A 314 11.37 -1.06 -21.58
C GLY A 314 12.54 -0.16 -21.17
N ASN A 315 12.51 0.45 -20.00
CA ASN A 315 13.57 1.30 -19.45
C ASN A 315 14.65 0.52 -18.65
N ALA A 316 14.36 -0.71 -18.29
CA ALA A 316 15.24 -1.60 -17.56
C ALA A 316 15.19 -3.02 -18.15
N ALA A 317 16.07 -3.89 -17.69
CA ALA A 317 16.00 -5.32 -17.96
C ALA A 317 16.30 -6.10 -16.68
N THR A 318 15.57 -7.19 -16.50
CA THR A 318 15.84 -8.16 -15.45
C THR A 318 16.70 -9.29 -16.00
N ILE A 319 17.77 -9.60 -15.29
CA ILE A 319 18.72 -10.67 -15.61
C ILE A 319 18.57 -11.76 -14.56
N GLN A 320 18.40 -12.99 -15.00
CA GLN A 320 18.45 -14.15 -14.11
C GLN A 320 19.82 -14.78 -14.12
N LEU A 321 20.46 -14.84 -12.96
CA LEU A 321 21.73 -15.50 -12.74
C LEU A 321 21.48 -16.85 -12.10
N ASN A 322 22.04 -17.91 -12.66
CA ASN A 322 21.94 -19.25 -12.10
C ASN A 322 23.28 -19.64 -11.47
N SER A 323 23.24 -20.07 -10.22
CA SER A 323 24.33 -20.71 -9.51
C SER A 323 23.81 -22.03 -8.95
N ASN A 324 24.49 -23.10 -9.18
CA ASN A 324 24.23 -24.50 -8.81
C ASN A 324 22.90 -24.84 -8.07
N ASN A 325 22.35 -23.96 -7.23
CA ASN A 325 21.10 -24.16 -6.47
C ASN A 325 20.33 -22.86 -6.17
N GLN A 326 20.83 -21.70 -6.56
CA GLN A 326 20.16 -20.41 -6.29
C GLN A 326 19.94 -19.63 -7.58
N LEU A 327 18.74 -19.09 -7.74
CA LEU A 327 18.41 -18.12 -8.75
C LEU A 327 18.56 -16.73 -8.14
N ILE A 328 19.36 -15.86 -8.76
CA ILE A 328 19.54 -14.48 -8.35
C ILE A 328 19.00 -13.59 -9.48
N THR A 329 18.08 -12.71 -9.15
CA THR A 329 17.51 -11.73 -10.06
C THR A 329 18.24 -10.41 -9.91
N VAL A 330 18.66 -9.81 -11.03
CA VAL A 330 19.31 -8.49 -11.06
C VAL A 330 18.57 -7.60 -12.03
N THR A 331 18.29 -6.37 -11.66
CA THR A 331 17.65 -5.38 -12.55
C THR A 331 18.66 -4.30 -12.88
N LEU A 332 18.89 -4.10 -14.20
CA LEU A 332 19.81 -3.10 -14.73
C LEU A 332 19.10 -2.11 -15.64
N PRO A 333 19.56 -0.85 -15.69
CA PRO A 333 19.19 0.08 -16.75
C PRO A 333 19.49 -0.53 -18.14
N ILE A 334 18.64 -0.23 -19.12
CA ILE A 334 18.78 -0.81 -20.47
C ILE A 334 20.12 -0.47 -21.15
N GLU A 335 20.74 0.64 -20.77
CA GLU A 335 22.03 1.08 -21.29
C GLU A 335 23.16 0.13 -20.90
N ASP A 336 23.09 -0.42 -19.69
CA ASP A 336 24.11 -1.33 -19.14
C ASP A 336 23.97 -2.75 -19.69
N LEU A 337 22.79 -3.09 -20.22
CA LEU A 337 22.51 -4.43 -20.75
C LEU A 337 23.39 -4.79 -21.97
N LYS A 338 23.82 -3.80 -22.75
CA LYS A 338 24.57 -4.01 -24.01
C LYS A 338 25.88 -4.77 -23.84
N VAL A 339 26.42 -4.76 -22.65
CA VAL A 339 27.70 -5.43 -22.31
C VAL A 339 27.52 -6.93 -22.11
N PHE A 340 26.32 -7.40 -21.71
CA PHE A 340 26.06 -8.78 -21.29
C PHE A 340 25.37 -9.61 -22.35
N LYS A 341 25.64 -10.92 -22.38
CA LYS A 341 24.98 -11.92 -23.23
C LYS A 341 24.59 -13.14 -22.42
N LYS A 342 23.55 -13.85 -22.88
CA LYS A 342 23.18 -15.15 -22.32
C LYS A 342 24.38 -16.11 -22.38
N GLY A 343 24.69 -16.76 -21.26
CA GLY A 343 25.85 -17.65 -21.12
C GLY A 343 27.13 -16.95 -20.61
N ASP A 344 27.14 -15.62 -20.47
CA ASP A 344 28.28 -14.93 -19.88
C ASP A 344 28.41 -15.30 -18.40
N PHE A 345 29.65 -15.48 -17.95
CA PHE A 345 30.00 -15.58 -16.54
C PHE A 345 30.11 -14.19 -15.94
N VAL A 346 29.52 -14.00 -14.77
CA VAL A 346 29.49 -12.72 -14.06
C VAL A 346 29.88 -12.87 -12.60
N ASP A 347 30.47 -11.83 -12.05
CA ASP A 347 30.70 -11.63 -10.63
C ASP A 347 29.65 -10.64 -10.11
N ILE A 348 29.16 -10.86 -8.90
CA ILE A 348 28.18 -9.99 -8.24
C ILE A 348 28.83 -9.19 -7.12
N GLN A 349 28.39 -7.95 -6.98
CA GLN A 349 28.77 -7.07 -5.89
C GLN A 349 27.52 -6.59 -5.17
N PHE A 350 27.56 -6.70 -3.83
CA PHE A 350 26.53 -6.24 -2.94
C PHE A 350 27.02 -4.95 -2.27
N PRO A 351 26.44 -3.77 -2.59
CA PRO A 351 26.76 -2.53 -1.88
C PRO A 351 26.48 -2.67 -0.38
N LYS A 352 27.28 -2.01 0.45
CA LYS A 352 27.01 -1.94 1.90
C LYS A 352 25.60 -1.41 2.11
N GLU A 353 24.88 -1.95 3.10
CA GLU A 353 23.52 -1.57 3.48
C GLU A 353 22.42 -1.95 2.48
N SER A 354 22.74 -2.62 1.36
CA SER A 354 21.72 -3.07 0.40
C SER A 354 21.10 -4.43 0.74
N ALA A 355 21.67 -5.14 1.69
CA ALA A 355 21.24 -6.47 2.11
C ALA A 355 20.95 -6.51 3.61
N GLN A 356 19.93 -7.26 4.00
CA GLN A 356 19.57 -7.45 5.41
C GLN A 356 19.18 -8.90 5.70
N VAL A 357 19.39 -9.33 6.94
CA VAL A 357 18.85 -10.60 7.43
C VAL A 357 17.35 -10.45 7.65
N ILE A 358 16.58 -11.41 7.16
CA ILE A 358 15.12 -11.42 7.28
C ILE A 358 14.62 -12.81 7.71
N ASP A 359 13.61 -12.84 8.56
CA ASP A 359 13.00 -14.07 9.08
C ASP A 359 11.80 -14.56 8.22
#